data_9f230de82c4ad077b0fd89c97770221d
#
_entry.id   9f230de82c4ad077b0fd89c97770221d
#
_cell.length_a   1.000
_cell.length_b   1.000
_cell.length_c   1.000
_cell.angle_alpha   90.00
_cell.angle_beta   90.00
_cell.angle_gamma   90.00
#
_symmetry.space_group_name_H-M   'P 1'
#
loop_
_entity.id
_entity.type
_entity.pdbx_description
1 polymer ?
#
loop_
_entity_poly.entity_id
_entity_poly.type
_entity_poly.pdbx_seq_one_letter_code
_entity_poly.pdbx_strand_id
1 'polypeptide(L)'
;MPKGSLNVSLKGADDIFSTEESRQEQQREQVQQIPIGELYPFKNHPFKVLDDESMQRTVESVEQYGVLSPLIARPRPEGGYEIISGHRRQHAAQLAGLDTLPVIVRNMDDDAAVLLMVDSNLQRENILPSERAFAYKMKLEALKNQGARSDLTSTQLVSKLRSNEQLGAENNQSRETVRRFIR
;
A
#
# COMPACT_ATOMS: atom_id res chain seq x y z
N MET A 1 33.51 -14.45 52.88
CA MET A 1 32.28 -13.76 52.48
C MET A 1 32.43 -13.27 51.06
N PRO A 2 31.85 -13.90 50.06
CA PRO A 2 31.93 -13.40 48.67
C PRO A 2 30.87 -12.33 48.47
N LYS A 3 31.30 -11.19 47.94
CA LYS A 3 30.41 -10.10 47.49
C LYS A 3 29.74 -10.50 46.17
N GLY A 4 28.46 -10.76 46.20
CA GLY A 4 27.65 -10.95 45.00
C GLY A 4 27.51 -9.63 44.24
N SER A 5 28.01 -9.58 43.00
CA SER A 5 27.75 -8.49 42.07
C SER A 5 26.38 -8.70 41.45
N LEU A 6 25.45 -7.82 41.76
CA LEU A 6 24.16 -7.75 41.08
C LEU A 6 24.38 -7.22 39.64
N ASN A 7 24.36 -8.11 38.67
CA ASN A 7 24.26 -7.74 37.25
C ASN A 7 22.81 -7.28 36.99
N VAL A 8 22.56 -6.00 37.18
CA VAL A 8 21.32 -5.37 36.71
C VAL A 8 21.49 -5.11 35.22
N SER A 9 20.79 -5.89 34.40
CA SER A 9 20.70 -5.68 32.96
C SER A 9 19.98 -4.36 32.67
N LEU A 10 20.72 -3.35 32.23
CA LEU A 10 20.24 -2.03 31.82
C LEU A 10 19.55 -2.07 30.45
N LYS A 11 18.63 -2.99 30.20
CA LYS A 11 17.82 -3.04 28.97
C LYS A 11 16.61 -2.11 28.97
N GLY A 12 16.54 -1.14 29.84
CA GLY A 12 15.39 -0.22 29.97
C GLY A 12 15.75 1.27 30.00
N ALA A 13 17.05 1.63 29.86
CA ALA A 13 17.44 3.04 29.94
C ALA A 13 17.15 3.83 28.68
N ASP A 14 17.27 3.20 27.51
CA ASP A 14 17.01 3.86 26.22
C ASP A 14 15.52 4.16 25.98
N ASP A 15 14.62 3.34 26.56
CA ASP A 15 13.16 3.57 26.45
C ASP A 15 12.65 4.75 27.32
N ILE A 16 13.38 5.11 28.35
CA ILE A 16 12.96 6.16 29.31
C ILE A 16 13.39 7.55 28.82
N PHE A 17 14.39 7.62 27.96
CA PHE A 17 14.92 8.88 27.40
C PHE A 17 14.51 9.16 25.96
N SER A 18 13.69 8.30 25.33
CA SER A 18 13.11 8.62 24.02
C SER A 18 12.06 9.72 24.20
N THR A 19 12.38 10.93 23.76
CA THR A 19 11.44 12.04 23.72
C THR A 19 10.30 11.72 22.73
N GLU A 20 9.13 12.34 22.93
CA GLU A 20 8.01 12.23 21.96
C GLU A 20 8.46 12.57 20.53
N GLU A 21 9.40 13.50 20.41
CA GLU A 21 10.01 13.90 19.12
C GLU A 21 10.82 12.76 18.50
N SER A 22 11.62 12.01 19.25
CA SER A 22 12.38 10.89 18.72
C SER A 22 11.49 9.70 18.34
N ARG A 23 10.36 9.50 19.03
CA ARG A 23 9.32 8.52 18.64
C ARG A 23 8.59 8.94 17.38
N GLN A 24 8.30 10.22 17.21
CA GLN A 24 7.72 10.77 15.99
C GLN A 24 8.70 10.73 14.82
N GLU A 25 9.99 10.95 15.05
CA GLU A 25 11.03 10.79 14.00
C GLU A 25 11.21 9.34 13.57
N GLN A 26 11.15 8.37 14.48
CA GLN A 26 11.15 6.94 14.14
C GLN A 26 9.88 6.50 13.40
N GLN A 27 8.76 7.20 13.58
CA GLN A 27 7.51 6.98 12.86
C GLN A 27 7.44 7.74 11.52
N ARG A 28 8.35 8.69 11.26
CA ARG A 28 8.43 9.35 9.96
C ARG A 28 8.82 8.35 8.90
N GLU A 29 7.97 8.23 7.91
CA GLU A 29 8.21 7.39 6.75
C GLU A 29 9.49 7.83 6.04
N GLN A 30 10.53 7.01 6.13
CA GLN A 30 11.80 7.29 5.48
C GLN A 30 11.75 6.81 4.03
N VAL A 31 12.15 7.69 3.12
CA VAL A 31 12.35 7.35 1.71
C VAL A 31 13.69 6.63 1.58
N GLN A 32 13.66 5.41 1.06
CA GLN A 32 14.83 4.57 0.82
C GLN A 32 15.07 4.43 -0.69
N GLN A 33 16.33 4.39 -1.12
CA GLN A 33 16.68 4.06 -2.49
C GLN A 33 16.78 2.53 -2.62
N ILE A 34 15.84 1.93 -3.34
CA ILE A 34 15.74 0.47 -3.50
C ILE A 34 16.04 0.11 -4.95
N PRO A 35 16.91 -0.92 -5.19
CA PRO A 35 17.18 -1.43 -6.53
C PRO A 35 15.89 -1.87 -7.22
N ILE A 36 15.74 -1.54 -8.51
CA ILE A 36 14.52 -1.90 -9.27
C ILE A 36 14.33 -3.42 -9.32
N GLY A 37 15.42 -4.19 -9.34
CA GLY A 37 15.38 -5.66 -9.33
C GLY A 37 14.81 -6.28 -8.06
N GLU A 38 14.72 -5.52 -6.95
CA GLU A 38 14.12 -5.96 -5.69
C GLU A 38 12.65 -5.54 -5.55
N LEU A 39 12.11 -4.82 -6.55
CA LEU A 39 10.74 -4.31 -6.55
C LEU A 39 9.85 -5.20 -7.42
N TYR A 40 8.90 -5.87 -6.80
CA TYR A 40 7.98 -6.80 -7.43
C TYR A 40 6.57 -6.21 -7.55
N PRO A 41 5.85 -6.48 -8.64
CA PRO A 41 4.48 -6.00 -8.80
C PRO A 41 3.54 -6.65 -7.78
N PHE A 42 2.48 -5.93 -7.41
CA PHE A 42 1.42 -6.44 -6.55
C PHE A 42 0.73 -7.65 -7.18
N LYS A 43 0.56 -8.72 -6.41
CA LYS A 43 -0.12 -9.93 -6.88
C LYS A 43 -1.57 -9.62 -7.27
N ASN A 44 -1.98 -10.01 -8.48
CA ASN A 44 -3.31 -9.75 -9.03
C ASN A 44 -3.68 -8.26 -9.11
N HIS A 45 -2.71 -7.39 -9.44
CA HIS A 45 -2.96 -5.96 -9.62
C HIS A 45 -4.04 -5.72 -10.70
N PRO A 46 -5.18 -5.08 -10.35
CA PRO A 46 -6.32 -4.95 -11.25
C PRO A 46 -6.11 -3.94 -12.37
N PHE A 47 -5.23 -2.97 -12.17
CA PHE A 47 -5.02 -1.86 -13.09
C PHE A 47 -3.82 -2.13 -14.00
N LYS A 48 -4.04 -2.08 -15.31
CA LYS A 48 -2.98 -2.30 -16.29
C LYS A 48 -2.09 -1.06 -16.42
N VAL A 49 -0.80 -1.30 -16.59
CA VAL A 49 0.15 -0.28 -17.03
C VAL A 49 0.20 -0.39 -18.55
N LEU A 50 -0.15 0.69 -19.24
CA LEU A 50 -0.19 0.76 -20.72
C LEU A 50 0.97 1.63 -21.19
N ASP A 51 1.60 1.22 -22.32
CA ASP A 51 2.65 1.98 -23.01
C ASP A 51 2.00 2.93 -24.02
N ASP A 52 1.25 3.89 -23.48
CA ASP A 52 0.57 4.95 -24.22
C ASP A 52 1.41 6.26 -24.26
N GLU A 53 0.94 7.26 -24.97
CA GLU A 53 1.56 8.59 -25.03
C GLU A 53 1.75 9.21 -23.64
N SER A 54 0.82 8.95 -22.71
CA SER A 54 0.93 9.39 -21.31
C SER A 54 2.10 8.69 -20.57
N MET A 55 2.41 7.44 -20.93
CA MET A 55 3.58 6.74 -20.40
C MET A 55 4.86 7.34 -20.96
N GLN A 56 4.92 7.63 -22.26
CA GLN A 56 6.10 8.27 -22.87
C GLN A 56 6.45 9.61 -22.20
N ARG A 57 5.45 10.46 -21.94
CA ARG A 57 5.65 11.70 -21.19
C ARG A 57 6.14 11.46 -19.76
N THR A 58 5.70 10.35 -19.15
CA THR A 58 6.18 9.97 -17.80
C THR A 58 7.64 9.54 -17.87
N VAL A 59 8.05 8.78 -18.91
CA VAL A 59 9.44 8.37 -19.14
C VAL A 59 10.33 9.58 -19.33
N GLU A 60 9.97 10.51 -20.22
CA GLU A 60 10.71 11.75 -20.45
C GLU A 60 10.90 12.57 -19.17
N SER A 61 9.84 12.67 -18.37
CA SER A 61 9.92 13.35 -17.07
C SER A 61 10.84 12.63 -16.09
N VAL A 62 10.83 11.29 -16.08
CA VAL A 62 11.70 10.48 -15.23
C VAL A 62 13.15 10.54 -15.68
N GLU A 63 13.43 10.57 -16.98
CA GLU A 63 14.77 10.77 -17.52
C GLU A 63 15.35 12.12 -17.13
N GLN A 64 14.52 13.17 -17.17
CA GLN A 64 14.98 14.53 -16.90
C GLN A 64 15.13 14.84 -15.40
N TYR A 65 14.18 14.36 -14.56
CA TYR A 65 14.07 14.78 -13.17
C TYR A 65 14.17 13.62 -12.16
N GLY A 66 14.27 12.39 -12.64
CA GLY A 66 14.13 11.22 -11.80
C GLY A 66 12.69 11.01 -11.31
N VAL A 67 12.51 10.09 -10.37
CA VAL A 67 11.21 9.83 -9.75
C VAL A 67 11.02 10.77 -8.56
N LEU A 68 10.29 11.86 -8.75
CA LEU A 68 10.07 12.90 -7.74
C LEU A 68 9.18 12.46 -6.57
N SER A 69 8.18 11.62 -6.85
CA SER A 69 7.28 11.10 -5.80
C SER A 69 7.65 9.65 -5.48
N PRO A 70 7.96 9.30 -4.22
CA PRO A 70 8.35 7.94 -3.88
C PRO A 70 7.22 6.94 -4.13
N LEU A 71 7.60 5.69 -4.42
CA LEU A 71 6.69 4.56 -4.47
C LEU A 71 6.33 4.14 -3.04
N ILE A 72 5.24 3.39 -2.89
CA ILE A 72 4.92 2.72 -1.63
C ILE A 72 5.03 1.23 -1.86
N ALA A 73 5.80 0.55 -1.01
CA ALA A 73 6.00 -0.89 -1.06
C ALA A 73 5.97 -1.51 0.34
N ARG A 74 5.81 -2.83 0.42
CA ARG A 74 5.93 -3.61 1.65
C ARG A 74 6.98 -4.70 1.52
N PRO A 75 7.62 -5.15 2.61
CA PRO A 75 8.52 -6.30 2.58
C PRO A 75 7.78 -7.58 2.15
N ARG A 76 8.44 -8.45 1.38
CA ARG A 76 7.95 -9.79 1.01
C ARG A 76 8.60 -10.85 1.87
N PRO A 77 7.88 -11.94 2.22
CA PRO A 77 8.44 -13.07 2.95
C PRO A 77 9.60 -13.75 2.22
N GLU A 78 9.55 -13.77 0.86
CA GLU A 78 10.58 -14.38 0.01
C GLU A 78 11.77 -13.45 -0.28
N GLY A 79 11.80 -12.26 0.31
CA GLY A 79 12.78 -11.21 0.07
C GLY A 79 12.34 -10.21 -0.99
N GLY A 80 12.96 -9.02 -0.95
CA GLY A 80 12.57 -7.86 -1.75
C GLY A 80 11.27 -7.22 -1.28
N TYR A 81 10.67 -6.40 -2.14
CA TYR A 81 9.52 -5.55 -1.78
C TYR A 81 8.40 -5.67 -2.81
N GLU A 82 7.17 -5.76 -2.35
CA GLU A 82 5.98 -5.74 -3.20
C GLU A 82 5.45 -4.31 -3.30
N ILE A 83 5.30 -3.80 -4.53
CA ILE A 83 4.84 -2.43 -4.79
C ILE A 83 3.34 -2.35 -4.57
N ILE A 84 2.91 -1.46 -3.69
CA ILE A 84 1.50 -1.19 -3.42
C ILE A 84 0.99 -0.02 -4.28
N SER A 85 1.80 1.02 -4.43
CA SER A 85 1.46 2.18 -5.27
C SER A 85 2.68 2.68 -6.03
N GLY A 86 2.49 3.03 -7.30
CA GLY A 86 3.52 3.59 -8.16
C GLY A 86 3.99 2.70 -9.30
N HIS A 87 3.24 1.67 -9.70
CA HIS A 87 3.58 0.75 -10.79
C HIS A 87 3.92 1.48 -12.11
N ARG A 88 3.21 2.57 -12.47
CA ARG A 88 3.54 3.38 -13.66
C ARG A 88 4.91 4.05 -13.54
N ARG A 89 5.26 4.55 -12.34
CA ARG A 89 6.57 5.19 -12.09
C ARG A 89 7.69 4.16 -12.12
N GLN A 90 7.47 2.95 -11.58
CA GLN A 90 8.42 1.84 -11.70
C GLN A 90 8.66 1.50 -13.17
N HIS A 91 7.58 1.33 -13.95
CA HIS A 91 7.68 0.97 -15.37
C HIS A 91 8.41 2.07 -16.18
N ALA A 92 8.05 3.34 -15.96
CA ALA A 92 8.73 4.45 -16.60
C ALA A 92 10.23 4.52 -16.24
N ALA A 93 10.57 4.25 -14.98
CA ALA A 93 11.96 4.22 -14.53
C ALA A 93 12.77 3.06 -15.13
N GLN A 94 12.13 1.90 -15.34
CA GLN A 94 12.75 0.78 -16.07
C GLN A 94 13.04 1.16 -17.52
N LEU A 95 12.10 1.82 -18.20
CA LEU A 95 12.28 2.30 -19.57
C LEU A 95 13.35 3.40 -19.66
N ALA A 96 13.43 4.27 -18.66
CA ALA A 96 14.44 5.30 -18.53
C ALA A 96 15.83 4.77 -18.10
N GLY A 97 15.96 3.48 -17.79
CA GLY A 97 17.23 2.84 -17.42
C GLY A 97 17.77 3.22 -16.02
N LEU A 98 16.89 3.57 -15.08
CA LEU A 98 17.28 3.82 -13.69
C LEU A 98 17.57 2.51 -12.95
N ASP A 99 18.60 2.50 -12.09
CA ASP A 99 18.97 1.33 -11.29
C ASP A 99 18.21 1.25 -9.96
N THR A 100 17.87 2.41 -9.36
CA THR A 100 17.21 2.51 -8.05
C THR A 100 16.02 3.45 -8.10
N LEU A 101 15.09 3.27 -7.15
CA LEU A 101 13.91 4.12 -7.00
C LEU A 101 13.71 4.58 -5.55
N PRO A 102 13.22 5.81 -5.35
CA PRO A 102 12.79 6.26 -4.03
C PRO A 102 11.50 5.52 -3.62
N VAL A 103 11.55 4.83 -2.49
CA VAL A 103 10.46 3.99 -1.98
C VAL A 103 10.24 4.25 -0.50
N ILE A 104 8.98 4.38 -0.11
CA ILE A 104 8.55 4.34 1.29
C ILE A 104 8.14 2.90 1.59
N VAL A 105 8.87 2.27 2.51
CA VAL A 105 8.57 0.90 2.95
C VAL A 105 7.64 0.93 4.14
N ARG A 106 6.47 0.31 4.00
CA ARG A 106 5.45 0.18 5.05
C ARG A 106 5.21 -1.29 5.37
N ASN A 107 5.27 -1.65 6.65
CA ASN A 107 4.80 -2.95 7.11
C ASN A 107 3.28 -2.95 7.17
N MET A 108 2.64 -3.79 6.36
CA MET A 108 1.20 -3.92 6.32
C MET A 108 0.78 -5.35 5.94
N ASP A 109 -0.37 -5.77 6.42
CA ASP A 109 -0.96 -7.05 6.04
C ASP A 109 -1.58 -7.01 4.62
N ASP A 110 -2.06 -8.16 4.15
CA ASP A 110 -2.61 -8.29 2.80
C ASP A 110 -3.86 -7.43 2.59
N ASP A 111 -4.74 -7.37 3.59
CA ASP A 111 -5.98 -6.62 3.50
C ASP A 111 -5.69 -5.10 3.46
N ALA A 112 -4.80 -4.60 4.31
CA ALA A 112 -4.38 -3.20 4.30
C ALA A 112 -3.66 -2.82 2.99
N ALA A 113 -2.85 -3.73 2.45
CA ALA A 113 -2.16 -3.53 1.16
C ALA A 113 -3.16 -3.43 0.00
N VAL A 114 -4.18 -4.31 -0.03
CA VAL A 114 -5.26 -4.26 -1.02
C VAL A 114 -6.04 -2.95 -0.93
N LEU A 115 -6.41 -2.52 0.29
CA LEU A 115 -7.15 -1.26 0.48
C LEU A 115 -6.35 -0.07 -0.03
N LEU A 116 -5.09 0.06 0.37
CA LEU A 116 -4.23 1.17 -0.06
C LEU A 116 -4.02 1.16 -1.59
N MET A 117 -3.77 -0.01 -2.19
CA MET A 117 -3.59 -0.17 -3.64
C MET A 117 -4.84 0.24 -4.40
N VAL A 118 -6.02 -0.22 -3.98
CA VAL A 118 -7.28 0.10 -4.63
C VAL A 118 -7.59 1.60 -4.50
N ASP A 119 -7.48 2.17 -3.29
CA ASP A 119 -7.81 3.58 -3.03
C ASP A 119 -6.90 4.53 -3.80
N SER A 120 -5.60 4.24 -3.89
CA SER A 120 -4.65 5.04 -4.67
C SER A 120 -4.93 5.04 -6.19
N ASN A 121 -5.69 4.08 -6.69
CA ASN A 121 -5.99 3.95 -8.11
C ASN A 121 -7.43 4.31 -8.47
N LEU A 122 -8.43 4.13 -7.58
CA LEU A 122 -9.84 4.46 -7.87
C LEU A 122 -10.09 5.96 -8.12
N GLN A 123 -9.17 6.82 -7.70
CA GLN A 123 -9.25 8.27 -7.95
C GLN A 123 -8.80 8.68 -9.36
N ARG A 124 -8.31 7.73 -10.17
CA ARG A 124 -7.92 8.02 -11.57
C ARG A 124 -9.15 8.29 -12.42
N GLU A 125 -9.07 9.26 -13.31
CA GLU A 125 -10.16 9.63 -14.24
C GLU A 125 -10.49 8.51 -15.23
N ASN A 126 -9.47 7.83 -15.76
CA ASN A 126 -9.62 6.83 -16.82
C ASN A 126 -9.35 5.41 -16.29
N ILE A 127 -10.37 4.79 -15.69
CA ILE A 127 -10.35 3.39 -15.26
C ILE A 127 -11.39 2.62 -16.07
N LEU A 128 -10.97 1.50 -16.65
CA LEU A 128 -11.89 0.63 -17.38
C LEU A 128 -12.98 0.08 -16.43
N PRO A 129 -14.24 -0.08 -16.90
CA PRO A 129 -15.30 -0.66 -16.09
C PRO A 129 -14.96 -2.02 -15.48
N SER A 130 -14.23 -2.87 -16.23
CA SER A 130 -13.75 -4.17 -15.76
C SER A 130 -12.71 -4.07 -14.65
N GLU A 131 -11.75 -3.15 -14.76
CA GLU A 131 -10.74 -2.88 -13.72
C GLU A 131 -11.41 -2.35 -12.46
N ARG A 132 -12.37 -1.41 -12.61
CA ARG A 132 -13.16 -0.87 -11.49
C ARG A 132 -13.96 -1.95 -10.78
N ALA A 133 -14.62 -2.85 -11.54
CA ALA A 133 -15.36 -3.97 -10.99
C ALA A 133 -14.46 -4.91 -10.17
N PHE A 134 -13.29 -5.25 -10.70
CA PHE A 134 -12.34 -6.12 -10.02
C PHE A 134 -11.76 -5.45 -8.76
N ALA A 135 -11.42 -4.16 -8.84
CA ALA A 135 -10.95 -3.37 -7.72
C ALA A 135 -11.98 -3.31 -6.56
N TYR A 136 -13.25 -3.06 -6.88
CA TYR A 136 -14.34 -3.09 -5.88
C TYR A 136 -14.50 -4.47 -5.24
N LYS A 137 -14.37 -5.54 -6.02
CA LYS A 137 -14.43 -6.91 -5.48
C LYS A 137 -13.30 -7.15 -4.49
N MET A 138 -12.06 -6.81 -4.85
CA MET A 138 -10.89 -6.93 -3.97
C MET A 138 -11.07 -6.12 -2.69
N LYS A 139 -11.48 -4.84 -2.81
CA LYS A 139 -11.71 -3.96 -1.65
C LYS A 139 -12.79 -4.52 -0.73
N LEU A 140 -13.88 -5.04 -1.28
CA LEU A 140 -14.97 -5.64 -0.50
C LEU A 140 -14.50 -6.89 0.25
N GLU A 141 -13.66 -7.73 -0.35
CA GLU A 141 -13.10 -8.92 0.29
C GLU A 141 -12.16 -8.53 1.44
N ALA A 142 -11.27 -7.56 1.24
CA ALA A 142 -10.39 -7.05 2.28
C ALA A 142 -11.16 -6.44 3.47
N LEU A 143 -12.19 -5.63 3.21
CA LEU A 143 -13.04 -5.07 4.26
C LEU A 143 -13.78 -6.14 5.07
N LYS A 144 -14.23 -7.23 4.45
CA LYS A 144 -14.86 -8.35 5.16
C LYS A 144 -13.87 -9.06 6.07
N ASN A 145 -12.65 -9.28 5.62
CA ASN A 145 -11.60 -9.95 6.41
C ASN A 145 -11.24 -9.12 7.64
N GLN A 146 -11.13 -7.78 7.49
CA GLN A 146 -10.89 -6.88 8.61
C GLN A 146 -12.08 -6.86 9.59
N GLY A 147 -13.32 -6.81 9.09
CA GLY A 147 -14.52 -6.86 9.92
C GLY A 147 -14.68 -8.19 10.67
N ALA A 148 -14.31 -9.31 10.06
CA ALA A 148 -14.34 -10.63 10.71
C ALA A 148 -13.29 -10.78 11.83
N ARG A 149 -12.21 -10.00 11.80
CA ARG A 149 -11.19 -9.96 12.87
C ARG A 149 -11.64 -9.12 14.07
N SER A 150 -12.52 -8.13 13.85
CA SER A 150 -12.96 -7.21 14.90
C SER A 150 -14.28 -7.59 15.57
N ASP A 151 -15.14 -8.41 14.93
CA ASP A 151 -16.50 -8.71 15.42
C ASP A 151 -16.82 -10.22 15.32
N LEU A 152 -16.73 -10.91 16.43
CA LEU A 152 -17.26 -12.30 16.58
C LEU A 152 -18.80 -12.34 16.68
N THR A 153 -19.52 -11.23 16.57
CA THR A 153 -20.96 -11.13 16.87
C THR A 153 -21.86 -10.53 15.80
N SER A 154 -21.36 -10.05 14.66
CA SER A 154 -22.22 -9.43 13.64
C SER A 154 -22.58 -10.39 12.51
N THR A 155 -23.89 -10.46 12.22
CA THR A 155 -24.47 -11.28 11.14
C THR A 155 -23.88 -10.86 9.79
N GLN A 156 -23.34 -11.81 9.01
CA GLN A 156 -22.67 -11.60 7.71
C GLN A 156 -23.43 -10.71 6.70
N LEU A 157 -24.77 -10.66 6.76
CA LEU A 157 -25.61 -9.84 5.90
C LEU A 157 -25.49 -8.34 6.21
N VAL A 158 -25.43 -7.96 7.49
CA VAL A 158 -25.32 -6.56 7.92
C VAL A 158 -23.93 -6.00 7.58
N SER A 159 -22.89 -6.80 7.75
CA SER A 159 -21.51 -6.45 7.36
C SER A 159 -21.41 -6.18 5.85
N LYS A 160 -21.99 -7.04 5.01
CA LYS A 160 -21.99 -6.89 3.54
C LYS A 160 -22.76 -5.66 3.06
N LEU A 161 -23.85 -5.30 3.73
CA LEU A 161 -24.65 -4.12 3.41
C LEU A 161 -23.88 -2.82 3.73
N ARG A 162 -23.28 -2.75 4.92
CA ARG A 162 -22.43 -1.61 5.36
C ARG A 162 -21.23 -1.40 4.46
N SER A 163 -20.53 -2.48 4.08
CA SER A 163 -19.37 -2.40 3.19
C SER A 163 -19.70 -1.86 1.80
N ASN A 164 -20.85 -2.23 1.22
CA ASN A 164 -21.29 -1.70 -0.08
C ASN A 164 -21.73 -0.22 -0.01
N GLU A 165 -22.34 0.20 1.09
CA GLU A 165 -22.70 1.59 1.35
C GLU A 165 -21.45 2.46 1.55
N GLN A 166 -20.49 1.96 2.31
CA GLN A 166 -19.21 2.63 2.55
C GLN A 166 -18.42 2.80 1.25
N LEU A 167 -18.30 1.77 0.42
CA LEU A 167 -17.67 1.82 -0.89
C LEU A 167 -18.36 2.82 -1.83
N GLY A 168 -19.69 2.89 -1.80
CA GLY A 168 -20.47 3.83 -2.60
C GLY A 168 -20.21 5.27 -2.16
N ALA A 169 -20.25 5.56 -0.86
CA ALA A 169 -20.02 6.87 -0.30
C ALA A 169 -18.61 7.40 -0.58
N GLU A 170 -17.58 6.56 -0.40
CA GLU A 170 -16.18 6.93 -0.63
C GLU A 170 -15.87 7.26 -2.11
N ASN A 171 -16.59 6.67 -3.06
CA ASN A 171 -16.38 6.86 -4.49
C ASN A 171 -17.46 7.71 -5.17
N ASN A 172 -18.28 8.41 -4.40
CA ASN A 172 -19.40 9.24 -4.90
C ASN A 172 -20.37 8.46 -5.83
N GLN A 173 -20.57 7.17 -5.52
CA GLN A 173 -21.42 6.26 -6.27
C GLN A 173 -22.52 5.66 -5.39
N SER A 174 -23.67 5.32 -6.02
CA SER A 174 -24.72 4.66 -5.27
C SER A 174 -24.35 3.21 -4.93
N ARG A 175 -24.87 2.70 -3.81
CA ARG A 175 -24.76 1.29 -3.41
C ARG A 175 -25.19 0.33 -4.54
N GLU A 176 -26.21 0.67 -5.29
CA GLU A 176 -26.71 -0.14 -6.42
C GLU A 176 -25.68 -0.20 -7.57
N THR A 177 -24.97 0.89 -7.82
CA THR A 177 -23.89 0.94 -8.83
C THR A 177 -22.74 0.03 -8.43
N VAL A 178 -22.28 0.09 -7.18
CA VAL A 178 -21.24 -0.79 -6.65
C VAL A 178 -21.66 -2.26 -6.76
N ARG A 179 -22.90 -2.59 -6.37
CA ARG A 179 -23.45 -3.95 -6.45
C ARG A 179 -23.51 -4.48 -7.88
N ARG A 180 -23.78 -3.62 -8.86
CA ARG A 180 -23.81 -4.00 -10.29
C ARG A 180 -22.43 -4.29 -10.84
N PHE A 181 -21.39 -3.59 -10.38
CA PHE A 181 -20.00 -3.89 -10.76
C PHE A 181 -19.47 -5.21 -10.18
N ILE A 182 -19.95 -5.64 -9.02
CA ILE A 182 -19.47 -6.84 -8.32
C ILE A 182 -20.19 -8.13 -8.77
N ARG A 183 -21.31 -8.03 -9.49
CA ARG A 183 -22.03 -9.18 -10.06
C ARG A 183 -21.34 -9.75 -11.28
#